data_1b46eca236ff4328cfd408b242947954
#
_entry.id   1b46eca236ff4328cfd408b242947954
#
_cell.length_a   1.000
_cell.length_b   1.000
_cell.length_c   1.000
_cell.angle_alpha   90.00
_cell.angle_beta   90.00
_cell.angle_gamma   90.00
#
_symmetry.space_group_name_H-M   'P 1'
#
loop_
_entity.id
_entity.type
_entity.pdbx_description
1 polymer ?
#
loop_
_entity_poly.entity_id
_entity_poly.type
_entity_poly.pdbx_seq_one_letter_code
_entity_poly.pdbx_strand_id
1 'polypeptide(L)'
;SEMCIRDSKKTTIHPYKKGNSGSHGHFLETDLIYPPYSLPARPFSWTMLKKNENGCERTIFDLAQKHGIDYREEREPNLGFSTNWVQDATNQREIFRVFYEDVKVNESLVIPYAKQVPFIDDAKRVVMGIGYITSITEPPEHNHTDAGELRSILWETMLGHSIRDDRSNGFLLPYREMMEYAEEHPEFDMRSITVFAEDDYFEEFSYATEQLSYDAVISVLLQTIKVLEIIKECIPGNWSQCIAWTKARLSEVWRDRGPFPGLGSMLSAVGFRCGEIMAKELKKHIQDPAQYESVLNAALAAPKDYFTPAVLRSLGRTELETYKALPKKRRTLFWLMARMSLNQEQAYNIFNTEERAKFGICCTDAEIIQNPYILYEQTRRCTAECYIPVKKVDMAVFPPDEINNVSPVPAPTALDSENDKRRIRAYLVSQLELQALWGHTVYPVANLISEINSLPIYPACRVTGDIINSIHDFLLDEVVLVECKNGDKAYQLKRIFEFDEIIRVSVNKRLNGKRHEIKEDWRAIIDGAFKGQVETASEERARTEKAAILKELAESRLSVLIGGAGTGKTTLLALLC
;
A
#
# COMPACT_ATOMS: atom_id res chain seq x y z
N SER A 1 -22.74 10.14 -1.95
CA SER A 1 -22.99 11.40 -1.26
C SER A 1 -22.70 12.52 -2.25
N GLU A 2 -23.66 13.36 -2.55
CA GLU A 2 -23.44 14.58 -3.30
C GLU A 2 -22.34 15.36 -2.57
N MET A 3 -21.18 15.52 -3.18
CA MET A 3 -20.18 16.47 -2.70
C MET A 3 -20.90 17.81 -2.59
N CYS A 4 -20.80 18.46 -1.43
CA CYS A 4 -21.63 19.62 -1.10
C CYS A 4 -21.59 20.67 -2.21
N ILE A 5 -22.61 20.66 -3.08
CA ILE A 5 -22.77 21.62 -4.18
C ILE A 5 -23.30 22.96 -3.63
N ARG A 6 -23.83 22.94 -2.41
CA ARG A 6 -24.39 24.13 -1.73
C ARG A 6 -23.69 24.34 -0.40
N ASP A 7 -23.64 25.60 0.04
CA ASP A 7 -23.20 25.94 1.40
C ASP A 7 -24.00 25.14 2.42
N SER A 8 -23.30 24.49 3.33
CA SER A 8 -23.91 23.85 4.47
C SER A 8 -23.27 24.38 5.74
N LYS A 9 -24.09 24.50 6.78
CA LYS A 9 -23.66 24.95 8.10
C LYS A 9 -23.88 23.80 9.08
N LYS A 10 -22.87 23.50 9.86
CA LYS A 10 -22.95 22.52 10.94
C LYS A 10 -22.50 23.17 12.24
N THR A 11 -23.40 23.21 13.21
CA THR A 11 -22.99 23.56 14.57
C THR A 11 -22.27 22.35 15.15
N THR A 12 -21.02 22.56 15.52
CA THR A 12 -20.18 21.50 16.09
C THR A 12 -19.66 21.94 17.44
N ILE A 13 -19.47 20.96 18.28
CA ILE A 13 -18.74 21.12 19.54
C ILE A 13 -17.39 20.48 19.29
N HIS A 14 -16.35 20.97 19.98
CA HIS A 14 -15.02 20.41 19.89
C HIS A 14 -15.05 18.88 19.77
N PRO A 15 -14.29 18.27 18.84
CA PRO A 15 -14.41 16.85 18.49
C PRO A 15 -14.30 15.87 19.68
N TYR A 16 -13.74 16.30 20.78
CA TYR A 16 -13.53 15.47 21.98
C TYR A 16 -14.71 15.48 22.98
N LYS A 17 -15.76 16.27 22.75
CA LYS A 17 -16.92 16.28 23.65
C LYS A 17 -17.73 14.97 23.62
N LYS A 18 -17.67 14.20 22.54
CA LYS A 18 -18.49 12.98 22.38
C LYS A 18 -18.08 11.80 23.23
N GLY A 19 -16.86 11.76 23.79
CA GLY A 19 -16.33 10.59 24.49
C GLY A 19 -16.04 10.77 25.98
N ASN A 20 -15.78 11.99 26.45
CA ASN A 20 -15.34 12.25 27.82
C ASN A 20 -16.08 13.45 28.41
N SER A 21 -17.14 13.20 29.13
CA SER A 21 -18.00 14.23 29.75
C SER A 21 -17.32 15.11 30.81
N GLY A 22 -16.12 14.74 31.28
CA GLY A 22 -15.45 15.46 32.38
C GLY A 22 -14.58 16.63 31.92
N SER A 23 -13.77 16.48 30.87
CA SER A 23 -12.73 17.45 30.56
C SER A 23 -13.01 18.37 29.36
N HIS A 24 -14.05 18.09 28.57
CA HIS A 24 -14.37 18.82 27.34
C HIS A 24 -15.74 19.52 27.38
N GLY A 25 -16.40 19.50 28.53
CA GLY A 25 -17.71 20.15 28.75
C GLY A 25 -17.67 21.68 28.65
N HIS A 26 -16.49 22.26 28.67
CA HIS A 26 -16.26 23.71 28.75
C HIS A 26 -16.12 24.41 27.40
N PHE A 27 -15.99 23.69 26.28
CA PHE A 27 -15.92 24.31 24.98
C PHE A 27 -17.30 24.76 24.48
N LEU A 28 -17.36 25.97 23.97
CA LEU A 28 -18.56 26.54 23.38
C LEU A 28 -18.84 25.91 22.01
N GLU A 29 -20.12 25.89 21.65
CA GLU A 29 -20.54 25.51 20.29
C GLU A 29 -19.99 26.48 19.27
N THR A 30 -19.49 25.96 18.15
CA THR A 30 -18.93 26.74 17.06
C THR A 30 -19.58 26.30 15.75
N ASP A 31 -19.95 27.27 14.93
CA ASP A 31 -20.48 27.01 13.60
C ASP A 31 -19.34 26.76 12.61
N LEU A 32 -19.39 25.61 11.96
CA LEU A 32 -18.53 25.26 10.86
C LEU A 32 -19.29 25.41 9.54
N ILE A 33 -18.79 26.29 8.68
CA ILE A 33 -19.37 26.51 7.35
C ILE A 33 -18.61 25.65 6.35
N TYR A 34 -19.33 24.87 5.58
CA TYR A 34 -18.81 24.08 4.46
C TYR A 34 -19.07 24.86 3.17
N PRO A 35 -18.05 25.48 2.55
CA PRO A 35 -18.20 26.11 1.25
C PRO A 35 -18.63 25.11 0.18
N PRO A 36 -19.31 25.57 -0.90
CA PRO A 36 -19.61 24.69 -2.02
C PRO A 36 -18.33 24.12 -2.60
N TYR A 37 -18.40 22.87 -3.08
CA TYR A 37 -17.25 22.17 -3.67
C TYR A 37 -16.04 22.11 -2.74
N SER A 38 -16.27 21.81 -1.46
CA SER A 38 -15.23 21.59 -0.48
C SER A 38 -15.39 20.26 0.24
N LEU A 39 -14.26 19.79 0.78
CA LEU A 39 -14.17 18.58 1.59
C LEU A 39 -13.58 18.94 2.94
N PRO A 40 -14.10 18.42 4.07
CA PRO A 40 -13.50 18.61 5.37
C PRO A 40 -12.16 17.87 5.46
N ALA A 41 -11.18 18.55 6.01
CA ALA A 41 -9.84 18.04 6.19
C ALA A 41 -9.33 18.35 7.61
N ARG A 42 -8.59 17.42 8.22
CA ARG A 42 -8.03 17.59 9.56
C ARG A 42 -6.73 16.81 9.72
N PRO A 43 -5.77 17.32 10.50
CA PRO A 43 -4.60 16.55 10.89
C PRO A 43 -5.01 15.30 11.67
N PHE A 44 -4.14 14.29 11.71
CA PHE A 44 -4.36 13.13 12.54
C PHE A 44 -4.54 13.53 14.01
N SER A 45 -5.50 12.94 14.70
CA SER A 45 -5.78 13.28 16.10
C SER A 45 -4.57 13.12 17.01
N TRP A 46 -3.73 12.10 16.79
CA TRP A 46 -2.51 11.88 17.58
C TRP A 46 -1.48 13.02 17.44
N THR A 47 -1.53 13.81 16.35
CA THR A 47 -0.66 14.99 16.18
C THR A 47 -0.91 16.07 17.23
N MET A 48 -2.06 16.02 17.88
CA MET A 48 -2.48 16.94 18.93
C MET A 48 -2.24 16.41 20.35
N LEU A 49 -1.63 15.22 20.50
CA LEU A 49 -1.36 14.61 21.81
C LEU A 49 -0.05 15.11 22.41
N LYS A 50 -0.08 15.57 23.66
CA LYS A 50 1.10 15.95 24.46
C LYS A 50 1.74 14.74 25.14
N LYS A 51 0.95 13.72 25.47
CA LYS A 51 1.40 12.50 26.17
C LYS A 51 0.83 11.28 25.51
N ASN A 52 1.56 10.19 25.66
CA ASN A 52 1.13 8.89 25.16
C ASN A 52 -0.18 8.45 25.81
N GLU A 53 -1.17 8.11 25.00
CA GLU A 53 -2.45 7.54 25.42
C GLU A 53 -2.77 6.28 24.62
N ASN A 54 -3.30 5.26 25.29
CA ASN A 54 -3.83 4.04 24.68
C ASN A 54 -2.85 3.29 23.74
N GLY A 55 -1.55 3.29 24.06
CA GLY A 55 -0.54 2.60 23.23
C GLY A 55 -0.10 3.36 21.96
N CYS A 56 -0.54 4.60 21.78
CA CYS A 56 -0.01 5.46 20.75
C CYS A 56 1.33 6.05 21.20
N GLU A 57 2.43 5.57 20.66
CA GLU A 57 3.78 6.03 21.02
C GLU A 57 4.16 7.37 20.39
N ARG A 58 3.29 7.93 19.55
CA ARG A 58 3.54 9.16 18.79
C ARG A 58 2.86 10.35 19.46
N THR A 59 3.63 11.38 19.75
CA THR A 59 3.17 12.61 20.39
C THR A 59 3.57 13.84 19.59
N ILE A 60 3.08 15.03 20.01
CA ILE A 60 3.51 16.30 19.43
C ILE A 60 5.03 16.51 19.53
N PHE A 61 5.69 15.98 20.57
CA PHE A 61 7.14 16.10 20.71
C PHE A 61 7.88 15.31 19.64
N ASP A 62 7.39 14.11 19.29
CA ASP A 62 7.95 13.30 18.21
C ASP A 62 7.78 14.00 16.86
N LEU A 63 6.61 14.59 16.63
CA LEU A 63 6.32 15.38 15.44
C LEU A 63 7.16 16.65 15.37
N ALA A 64 7.29 17.37 16.47
CA ALA A 64 8.09 18.58 16.52
C ALA A 64 9.54 18.29 16.17
N GLN A 65 10.07 17.15 16.65
CA GLN A 65 11.42 16.71 16.29
C GLN A 65 11.52 16.27 14.82
N LYS A 66 10.53 15.51 14.33
CA LYS A 66 10.54 14.92 12.99
C LYS A 66 10.24 15.94 11.88
N HIS A 67 9.37 16.91 12.14
CA HIS A 67 8.84 17.84 11.14
C HIS A 67 9.14 19.33 11.41
N GLY A 68 9.93 19.64 12.44
CA GLY A 68 10.32 21.01 12.73
C GLY A 68 9.18 21.91 13.23
N ILE A 69 8.19 21.35 13.95
CA ILE A 69 7.09 22.11 14.53
C ILE A 69 7.61 22.98 15.69
N ASP A 70 7.29 24.28 15.73
CA ASP A 70 7.59 25.17 16.85
C ASP A 70 6.54 25.00 17.98
N TYR A 71 6.46 23.79 18.52
CA TYR A 71 5.64 23.54 19.70
C TYR A 71 6.32 24.07 20.96
N ARG A 72 5.59 24.86 21.75
CA ARG A 72 6.07 25.43 23.02
C ARG A 72 5.11 25.08 24.13
N GLU A 73 5.57 24.31 25.12
CA GLU A 73 4.77 23.90 26.28
C GLU A 73 4.35 25.11 27.13
N GLU A 74 5.17 26.16 27.19
CA GLU A 74 4.90 27.39 27.95
C GLU A 74 3.66 28.16 27.44
N ARG A 75 3.24 27.91 26.20
CA ARG A 75 2.01 28.50 25.64
C ARG A 75 0.76 27.77 26.10
N GLU A 76 0.89 26.51 26.56
CA GLU A 76 -0.27 25.76 26.98
C GLU A 76 -0.92 26.39 28.22
N PRO A 77 -2.24 26.61 28.20
CA PRO A 77 -2.93 27.30 29.27
C PRO A 77 -2.98 26.44 30.53
N ASN A 78 -2.97 27.12 31.69
CA ASN A 78 -3.27 26.48 32.96
C ASN A 78 -4.81 26.38 33.12
N LEU A 79 -5.33 25.21 32.73
CA LEU A 79 -6.76 24.93 32.80
C LEU A 79 -7.13 24.37 34.15
N GLY A 80 -8.39 24.58 34.60
CA GLY A 80 -8.94 23.97 35.80
C GLY A 80 -9.08 22.44 35.74
N PHE A 81 -8.64 21.84 34.63
CA PHE A 81 -8.66 20.39 34.42
C PHE A 81 -7.37 19.92 33.71
N SER A 82 -7.06 18.65 33.88
CA SER A 82 -5.91 18.02 33.18
C SER A 82 -6.34 17.51 31.81
N THR A 83 -5.51 17.75 30.79
CA THR A 83 -5.72 17.23 29.43
C THR A 83 -4.39 16.82 28.80
N ASN A 84 -4.42 15.73 28.02
CA ASN A 84 -3.28 15.28 27.23
C ASN A 84 -3.22 15.91 25.84
N TRP A 85 -4.19 16.74 25.50
CA TRP A 85 -4.31 17.36 24.18
C TRP A 85 -3.71 18.76 24.17
N VAL A 86 -3.11 19.16 23.04
CA VAL A 86 -2.67 20.53 22.79
C VAL A 86 -3.88 21.44 22.79
N GLN A 87 -3.84 22.54 23.57
CA GLN A 87 -4.96 23.46 23.76
C GLN A 87 -4.69 24.87 23.22
N ASP A 88 -3.45 25.30 23.23
CA ASP A 88 -3.11 26.65 22.73
C ASP A 88 -3.30 26.76 21.22
N ALA A 89 -4.04 27.78 20.77
CA ALA A 89 -4.36 27.99 19.38
C ALA A 89 -3.10 28.21 18.50
N THR A 90 -2.04 28.81 19.05
CA THR A 90 -0.78 29.04 18.30
C THR A 90 -0.05 27.72 18.09
N ASN A 91 0.05 26.89 19.14
CA ASN A 91 0.63 25.56 19.02
C ASN A 91 -0.17 24.68 18.05
N GLN A 92 -1.50 24.73 18.10
CA GLN A 92 -2.38 24.01 17.18
C GLN A 92 -2.20 24.48 15.72
N ARG A 93 -2.10 25.81 15.48
CA ARG A 93 -1.83 26.36 14.13
C ARG A 93 -0.49 25.93 13.57
N GLU A 94 0.55 25.83 14.40
CA GLU A 94 1.84 25.30 13.95
C GLU A 94 1.73 23.83 13.47
N ILE A 95 0.91 23.00 14.13
CA ILE A 95 0.62 21.64 13.68
C ILE A 95 -0.10 21.66 12.32
N PHE A 96 -1.14 22.49 12.17
CA PHE A 96 -1.85 22.66 10.90
C PHE A 96 -0.92 23.17 9.80
N ARG A 97 -0.09 24.17 10.10
CA ARG A 97 0.87 24.71 9.15
C ARG A 97 1.78 23.63 8.59
N VAL A 98 2.40 22.83 9.45
CA VAL A 98 3.32 21.78 9.03
C VAL A 98 2.58 20.67 8.29
N PHE A 99 1.36 20.34 8.72
CA PHE A 99 0.56 19.29 8.07
C PHE A 99 0.12 19.68 6.64
N TYR A 100 -0.17 20.95 6.39
CA TYR A 100 -0.65 21.45 5.10
C TYR A 100 0.36 22.30 4.33
N GLU A 101 1.60 22.47 4.81
CA GLU A 101 2.58 23.37 4.17
C GLU A 101 2.97 22.96 2.74
N ASP A 102 2.89 21.67 2.43
CA ASP A 102 3.18 21.15 1.10
C ASP A 102 1.95 21.15 0.17
N VAL A 103 0.77 21.49 0.71
CA VAL A 103 -0.46 21.61 -0.08
C VAL A 103 -0.52 22.99 -0.72
N LYS A 104 -0.41 23.04 -2.05
CA LYS A 104 -0.41 24.25 -2.84
C LYS A 104 -1.73 24.41 -3.58
N VAL A 105 -2.35 25.57 -3.40
CA VAL A 105 -3.60 25.91 -4.09
C VAL A 105 -3.36 25.99 -5.60
N ASN A 106 -4.23 25.34 -6.39
CA ASN A 106 -4.18 25.20 -7.85
C ASN A 106 -2.99 24.38 -8.39
N GLU A 107 -2.24 23.69 -7.54
CA GLU A 107 -1.17 22.79 -7.92
C GLU A 107 -1.40 21.40 -7.33
N SER A 108 -1.70 21.29 -6.04
CA SER A 108 -1.92 20.00 -5.38
C SER A 108 -3.22 19.35 -5.82
N LEU A 109 -3.17 18.03 -6.03
CA LEU A 109 -4.33 17.23 -6.39
C LEU A 109 -5.17 16.87 -5.17
N VAL A 110 -6.46 16.73 -5.38
CA VAL A 110 -7.41 16.09 -4.47
C VAL A 110 -7.97 14.83 -5.13
N ILE A 111 -7.94 13.72 -4.40
CA ILE A 111 -8.39 12.41 -4.88
C ILE A 111 -9.46 11.88 -3.92
N PRO A 112 -10.75 12.23 -4.12
CA PRO A 112 -11.84 11.68 -3.33
C PRO A 112 -11.95 10.17 -3.53
N TYR A 113 -12.16 9.43 -2.44
CA TYR A 113 -12.36 7.99 -2.48
C TYR A 113 -13.52 7.55 -1.59
N ALA A 114 -14.09 6.38 -1.90
CA ALA A 114 -15.13 5.72 -1.11
C ALA A 114 -14.58 4.44 -0.46
N LYS A 115 -15.00 4.19 0.78
CA LYS A 115 -14.65 2.96 1.52
C LYS A 115 -15.54 1.78 1.16
N GLN A 116 -16.73 2.05 0.65
CA GLN A 116 -17.71 1.06 0.22
C GLN A 116 -18.46 1.61 -0.98
N VAL A 117 -18.69 0.80 -1.97
CA VAL A 117 -19.48 1.10 -3.17
C VAL A 117 -20.46 -0.05 -3.42
N PRO A 118 -21.64 0.22 -3.99
CA PRO A 118 -22.69 -0.81 -4.14
C PRO A 118 -22.40 -1.86 -5.22
N PHE A 119 -21.42 -1.62 -6.09
CA PHE A 119 -21.13 -2.45 -7.26
C PHE A 119 -19.89 -3.35 -7.08
N ILE A 120 -19.24 -3.32 -5.93
CA ILE A 120 -18.08 -4.18 -5.61
C ILE A 120 -18.16 -4.62 -4.15
N ASP A 121 -18.25 -5.93 -3.95
CA ASP A 121 -18.15 -6.58 -2.63
C ASP A 121 -16.67 -6.75 -2.23
N ASP A 122 -15.97 -5.65 -2.04
CA ASP A 122 -14.56 -5.67 -1.65
C ASP A 122 -14.29 -4.57 -0.60
N ALA A 123 -13.38 -4.86 0.31
CA ALA A 123 -12.91 -3.88 1.30
C ALA A 123 -11.97 -2.81 0.70
N LYS A 124 -11.71 -2.85 -0.61
CA LYS A 124 -10.83 -1.91 -1.29
C LYS A 124 -11.41 -0.50 -1.32
N ARG A 125 -10.52 0.48 -1.34
CA ARG A 125 -10.88 1.89 -1.50
C ARG A 125 -11.06 2.19 -2.98
N VAL A 126 -12.19 2.77 -3.35
CA VAL A 126 -12.52 3.14 -4.72
C VAL A 126 -12.31 4.64 -4.91
N VAL A 127 -11.45 5.01 -5.85
CA VAL A 127 -11.24 6.41 -6.24
C VAL A 127 -12.47 6.91 -6.99
N MET A 128 -13.04 8.02 -6.52
CA MET A 128 -14.28 8.59 -7.07
C MET A 128 -14.01 9.66 -8.13
N GLY A 129 -12.86 10.29 -8.10
CA GLY A 129 -12.51 11.34 -9.03
C GLY A 129 -11.17 11.98 -8.71
N ILE A 130 -10.79 12.97 -9.51
CA ILE A 130 -9.53 13.70 -9.35
C ILE A 130 -9.78 15.17 -9.68
N GLY A 131 -9.19 16.08 -8.92
CA GLY A 131 -9.23 17.51 -9.17
C GLY A 131 -8.06 18.22 -8.50
N TYR A 132 -8.03 19.53 -8.60
CA TYR A 132 -7.10 20.39 -7.85
C TYR A 132 -7.71 20.86 -6.53
N ILE A 133 -6.85 21.16 -5.56
CA ILE A 133 -7.21 21.96 -4.39
C ILE A 133 -7.25 23.41 -4.82
N THR A 134 -8.41 24.08 -4.65
CA THR A 134 -8.62 25.48 -5.06
C THR A 134 -8.57 26.48 -3.91
N SER A 135 -8.74 25.99 -2.68
CA SER A 135 -8.65 26.82 -1.47
C SER A 135 -8.41 25.96 -0.24
N ILE A 136 -7.82 26.55 0.78
CA ILE A 136 -7.70 25.99 2.12
C ILE A 136 -8.25 27.07 3.06
N THR A 137 -9.26 26.73 3.87
CA THR A 137 -9.82 27.68 4.84
C THR A 137 -9.03 27.62 6.14
N GLU A 138 -8.94 28.75 6.83
CA GLU A 138 -8.43 28.74 8.19
C GLU A 138 -9.39 27.96 9.12
N PRO A 139 -8.87 27.11 10.03
CA PRO A 139 -9.70 26.43 11.00
C PRO A 139 -10.37 27.44 11.93
N PRO A 140 -11.69 27.31 12.17
CA PRO A 140 -12.41 28.23 13.05
C PRO A 140 -11.87 28.20 14.47
N GLU A 141 -11.80 29.38 15.10
CA GLU A 141 -11.52 29.47 16.53
C GLU A 141 -12.77 29.21 17.36
N HIS A 142 -12.56 28.63 18.52
CA HIS A 142 -13.60 28.53 19.54
C HIS A 142 -13.03 28.87 20.91
N ASN A 143 -13.91 29.40 21.77
CA ASN A 143 -13.55 29.84 23.10
C ASN A 143 -13.82 28.75 24.14
N HIS A 144 -13.05 28.77 25.20
CA HIS A 144 -13.24 27.96 26.38
C HIS A 144 -13.94 28.78 27.47
N THR A 145 -14.98 28.24 28.10
CA THR A 145 -15.80 28.99 29.07
C THR A 145 -15.06 29.33 30.37
N ASP A 146 -14.19 28.44 30.85
CA ASP A 146 -13.56 28.56 32.17
C ASP A 146 -12.22 29.34 32.13
N ALA A 147 -11.61 29.49 30.99
CA ALA A 147 -10.28 30.10 30.85
C ALA A 147 -10.33 31.52 30.24
N GLY A 148 -11.48 32.16 30.19
CA GLY A 148 -11.67 33.57 29.80
C GLY A 148 -11.25 33.86 28.36
N GLU A 149 -9.98 34.14 28.15
CA GLU A 149 -9.44 34.47 26.83
C GLU A 149 -8.82 33.27 26.09
N LEU A 150 -8.88 32.06 26.64
CA LEU A 150 -8.35 30.90 25.96
C LEU A 150 -9.08 30.68 24.65
N ARG A 151 -8.32 30.69 23.58
CA ARG A 151 -8.78 30.34 22.25
C ARG A 151 -8.11 29.07 21.80
N SER A 152 -8.90 28.17 21.29
CA SER A 152 -8.48 26.94 20.63
C SER A 152 -9.01 26.97 19.19
N ILE A 153 -8.50 26.12 18.31
CA ILE A 153 -9.04 25.99 16.96
C ILE A 153 -9.78 24.68 16.82
N LEU A 154 -10.78 24.63 15.95
CA LEU A 154 -11.35 23.39 15.49
C LEU A 154 -10.29 22.64 14.65
N TRP A 155 -10.18 21.32 14.88
CA TRP A 155 -9.21 20.51 14.15
C TRP A 155 -9.76 20.08 12.78
N GLU A 156 -10.37 21.04 12.10
CA GLU A 156 -10.99 20.81 10.81
C GLU A 156 -10.90 22.08 9.95
N THR A 157 -10.39 21.94 8.75
CA THR A 157 -10.38 22.97 7.71
C THR A 157 -11.16 22.49 6.50
N MET A 158 -11.53 23.36 5.59
CA MET A 158 -12.16 23.00 4.33
C MET A 158 -11.17 23.14 3.18
N LEU A 159 -11.02 22.07 2.42
CA LEU A 159 -10.29 22.06 1.17
C LEU A 159 -11.29 22.24 0.02
N GLY A 160 -11.26 23.37 -0.65
CA GLY A 160 -12.00 23.59 -1.88
C GLY A 160 -11.40 22.76 -3.02
N HIS A 161 -12.22 22.31 -3.96
CA HIS A 161 -11.76 21.51 -5.09
C HIS A 161 -12.33 21.98 -6.43
N SER A 162 -11.62 21.62 -7.52
CA SER A 162 -11.95 22.03 -8.89
C SER A 162 -12.88 21.06 -9.63
N ILE A 163 -13.30 19.97 -9.01
CA ILE A 163 -14.14 18.96 -9.65
C ILE A 163 -15.50 19.56 -10.01
N ARG A 164 -15.87 19.54 -11.32
CA ARG A 164 -17.11 20.08 -11.87
C ARG A 164 -17.67 19.15 -12.95
N ASP A 165 -18.94 19.34 -13.30
CA ASP A 165 -19.61 18.56 -14.34
C ASP A 165 -19.05 18.84 -15.74
N ASP A 166 -18.48 20.03 -15.97
CA ASP A 166 -17.83 20.40 -17.24
C ASP A 166 -16.49 19.70 -17.47
N ARG A 167 -15.95 19.05 -16.42
CA ARG A 167 -14.70 18.27 -16.45
C ARG A 167 -13.46 19.06 -16.92
N SER A 168 -13.48 20.37 -16.79
CA SER A 168 -12.42 21.24 -17.32
C SER A 168 -11.11 21.12 -16.54
N ASN A 169 -11.18 21.06 -15.19
CA ASN A 169 -10.04 21.04 -14.28
C ASN A 169 -10.13 19.94 -13.20
N GLY A 170 -10.81 18.88 -13.52
CA GLY A 170 -11.06 17.76 -12.62
C GLY A 170 -12.44 17.17 -12.89
N PHE A 171 -12.62 15.90 -12.55
CA PHE A 171 -13.82 15.16 -12.88
C PHE A 171 -14.09 14.04 -11.87
N LEU A 172 -15.33 13.59 -11.83
CA LEU A 172 -15.72 12.33 -11.22
C LEU A 172 -15.69 11.23 -12.28
N LEU A 173 -15.31 10.03 -11.86
CA LEU A 173 -15.48 8.83 -12.66
C LEU A 173 -16.97 8.50 -12.77
N PRO A 174 -17.48 8.13 -13.96
CA PRO A 174 -18.90 7.97 -14.24
C PRO A 174 -19.42 6.60 -13.77
N TYR A 175 -19.23 6.25 -12.49
CA TYR A 175 -19.61 4.93 -11.97
C TYR A 175 -21.10 4.64 -12.09
N ARG A 176 -21.95 5.66 -12.06
CA ARG A 176 -23.37 5.47 -12.24
C ARG A 176 -23.69 5.02 -13.67
N GLU A 177 -23.19 5.73 -14.65
CA GLU A 177 -23.35 5.41 -16.07
C GLU A 177 -22.70 4.07 -16.42
N MET A 178 -21.59 3.75 -15.75
CA MET A 178 -20.91 2.46 -15.91
C MET A 178 -21.74 1.30 -15.36
N MET A 179 -22.43 1.49 -14.23
CA MET A 179 -23.36 0.50 -13.68
C MET A 179 -24.56 0.28 -14.60
N GLU A 180 -25.16 1.36 -15.10
CA GLU A 180 -26.26 1.31 -16.07
C GLU A 180 -25.83 0.56 -17.35
N TYR A 181 -24.61 0.81 -17.84
CA TYR A 181 -24.04 0.09 -18.99
C TYR A 181 -23.81 -1.40 -18.70
N ALA A 182 -23.31 -1.74 -17.51
CA ALA A 182 -23.06 -3.13 -17.12
C ALA A 182 -24.35 -3.95 -16.93
N GLU A 183 -25.47 -3.33 -16.56
CA GLU A 183 -26.78 -3.98 -16.52
C GLU A 183 -27.26 -4.42 -17.91
N GLU A 184 -26.93 -3.64 -18.95
CA GLU A 184 -27.25 -3.95 -20.35
C GLU A 184 -26.22 -4.90 -21.00
N HIS A 185 -25.00 -5.00 -20.43
CA HIS A 185 -23.86 -5.76 -20.95
C HIS A 185 -23.30 -6.67 -19.86
N PRO A 186 -23.90 -7.84 -19.58
CA PRO A 186 -23.48 -8.73 -18.49
C PRO A 186 -22.03 -9.27 -18.59
N GLU A 187 -21.45 -9.23 -19.79
CA GLU A 187 -20.04 -9.57 -20.02
C GLU A 187 -19.06 -8.49 -19.52
N PHE A 188 -19.58 -7.30 -19.18
CA PHE A 188 -18.77 -6.17 -18.76
C PHE A 188 -18.48 -6.25 -17.27
N ASP A 189 -17.20 -6.41 -16.94
CA ASP A 189 -16.76 -6.51 -15.54
C ASP A 189 -16.51 -5.12 -14.95
N MET A 190 -17.38 -4.70 -14.03
CA MET A 190 -17.25 -3.45 -13.27
C MET A 190 -15.88 -3.31 -12.56
N ARG A 191 -15.27 -4.43 -12.18
CA ARG A 191 -13.95 -4.42 -11.52
C ARG A 191 -12.85 -3.95 -12.47
N SER A 192 -12.95 -4.30 -13.76
CA SER A 192 -11.96 -3.92 -14.78
C SER A 192 -11.92 -2.42 -15.07
N ILE A 193 -13.00 -1.70 -14.76
CA ILE A 193 -13.18 -0.27 -14.98
C ILE A 193 -13.24 0.55 -13.69
N THR A 194 -12.93 -0.07 -12.57
CA THR A 194 -12.87 0.62 -11.27
C THR A 194 -11.43 0.99 -10.94
N VAL A 195 -11.23 2.24 -10.53
CA VAL A 195 -9.93 2.72 -10.04
C VAL A 195 -9.86 2.45 -8.54
N PHE A 196 -8.92 1.61 -8.14
CA PHE A 196 -8.69 1.27 -6.75
C PHE A 196 -7.46 1.97 -6.18
N ALA A 197 -7.49 2.26 -4.88
CA ALA A 197 -6.26 2.37 -4.12
C ALA A 197 -5.59 1.00 -4.10
N GLU A 198 -4.37 0.90 -4.60
CA GLU A 198 -3.63 -0.36 -4.61
C GLU A 198 -3.30 -0.83 -3.20
N ASP A 199 -3.19 -2.15 -3.03
CA ASP A 199 -2.94 -2.76 -1.72
C ASP A 199 -1.63 -2.24 -1.09
N ASP A 200 -0.61 -1.95 -1.91
CA ASP A 200 0.67 -1.37 -1.48
C ASP A 200 0.56 0.06 -0.91
N TYR A 201 -0.55 0.77 -1.18
CA TYR A 201 -0.83 2.13 -0.72
C TYR A 201 -2.12 2.22 0.09
N PHE A 202 -2.70 1.07 0.49
CA PHE A 202 -4.00 1.02 1.15
C PHE A 202 -4.07 1.88 2.43
N GLU A 203 -3.00 1.91 3.21
CA GLU A 203 -2.91 2.69 4.44
C GLU A 203 -2.99 4.20 4.16
N GLU A 204 -2.46 4.66 3.03
CA GLU A 204 -2.52 6.06 2.61
C GLU A 204 -3.95 6.52 2.27
N PHE A 205 -4.89 5.59 2.05
CA PHE A 205 -6.33 5.84 1.83
C PHE A 205 -7.19 5.51 3.06
N SER A 206 -6.62 5.52 4.25
CA SER A 206 -7.35 5.13 5.47
C SER A 206 -8.07 6.29 6.14
N TYR A 207 -7.58 7.51 5.99
CA TYR A 207 -8.11 8.72 6.63
C TYR A 207 -8.48 9.80 5.61
N ALA A 208 -9.48 10.62 5.96
CA ALA A 208 -10.10 11.57 5.03
C ALA A 208 -9.20 12.74 4.58
N THR A 209 -7.96 12.83 5.03
CA THR A 209 -7.05 13.94 4.72
C THR A 209 -5.60 13.54 4.78
N GLU A 210 -5.33 12.28 4.54
CA GLU A 210 -3.98 11.78 4.44
C GLU A 210 -3.33 12.34 3.17
N GLN A 211 -2.09 12.77 3.31
CA GLN A 211 -1.29 13.14 2.15
C GLN A 211 -0.78 11.87 1.49
N LEU A 212 -1.15 11.68 0.24
CA LEU A 212 -0.70 10.56 -0.55
C LEU A 212 0.76 10.75 -0.97
N SER A 213 1.53 9.68 -0.96
CA SER A 213 2.84 9.67 -1.58
C SER A 213 2.74 9.90 -3.09
N TYR A 214 3.78 10.45 -3.69
CA TYR A 214 3.84 10.61 -5.15
C TYR A 214 3.62 9.28 -5.89
N ASP A 215 4.16 8.17 -5.37
CA ASP A 215 4.02 6.85 -5.97
C ASP A 215 2.55 6.37 -5.93
N ALA A 216 1.82 6.62 -4.84
CA ALA A 216 0.38 6.35 -4.75
C ALA A 216 -0.43 7.17 -5.76
N VAL A 217 -0.13 8.47 -5.88
CA VAL A 217 -0.79 9.36 -6.85
C VAL A 217 -0.50 8.92 -8.29
N ILE A 218 0.75 8.60 -8.62
CA ILE A 218 1.14 8.06 -9.93
C ILE A 218 0.34 6.79 -10.25
N SER A 219 0.22 5.86 -9.29
CA SER A 219 -0.56 4.64 -9.46
C SER A 219 -2.02 4.93 -9.78
N VAL A 220 -2.67 5.83 -9.03
CA VAL A 220 -4.06 6.25 -9.28
C VAL A 220 -4.22 6.89 -10.65
N LEU A 221 -3.32 7.79 -11.05
CA LEU A 221 -3.39 8.47 -12.35
C LEU A 221 -3.25 7.47 -13.51
N LEU A 222 -2.33 6.51 -13.41
CA LEU A 222 -2.13 5.47 -14.42
C LEU A 222 -3.36 4.55 -14.54
N GLN A 223 -3.94 4.11 -13.42
CA GLN A 223 -5.18 3.34 -13.42
C GLN A 223 -6.32 4.17 -14.02
N THR A 224 -6.43 5.45 -13.65
CA THR A 224 -7.46 6.34 -14.18
C THR A 224 -7.34 6.49 -15.70
N ILE A 225 -6.14 6.69 -16.24
CA ILE A 225 -5.92 6.75 -17.69
C ILE A 225 -6.40 5.46 -18.36
N LYS A 226 -6.01 4.30 -17.83
CA LYS A 226 -6.43 3.00 -18.36
C LYS A 226 -7.96 2.85 -18.36
N VAL A 227 -8.61 3.17 -17.26
CA VAL A 227 -10.05 3.09 -17.10
C VAL A 227 -10.76 4.06 -18.06
N LEU A 228 -10.27 5.29 -18.20
CA LEU A 228 -10.83 6.28 -19.12
C LEU A 228 -10.71 5.87 -20.58
N GLU A 229 -9.65 5.17 -20.98
CA GLU A 229 -9.53 4.63 -22.35
C GLU A 229 -10.59 3.56 -22.63
N ILE A 230 -10.98 2.76 -21.63
CA ILE A 230 -12.08 1.79 -21.75
C ILE A 230 -13.44 2.54 -21.77
N ILE A 231 -13.65 3.45 -20.82
CA ILE A 231 -14.91 4.21 -20.71
C ILE A 231 -15.22 4.98 -21.99
N LYS A 232 -14.21 5.54 -22.62
CA LYS A 232 -14.34 6.31 -23.86
C LYS A 232 -15.03 5.53 -24.99
N GLU A 233 -14.87 4.22 -25.02
CA GLU A 233 -15.48 3.35 -26.03
C GLU A 233 -16.93 2.94 -25.66
N CYS A 234 -17.31 3.03 -24.37
CA CYS A 234 -18.56 2.51 -23.85
C CYS A 234 -19.54 3.61 -23.43
N ILE A 235 -19.05 4.69 -22.84
CA ILE A 235 -19.87 5.73 -22.19
C ILE A 235 -19.75 7.05 -22.95
N PRO A 236 -20.87 7.68 -23.36
CA PRO A 236 -20.83 8.99 -24.01
C PRO A 236 -20.20 10.07 -23.14
N GLY A 237 -19.31 10.87 -23.71
CA GLY A 237 -18.67 11.98 -22.99
C GLY A 237 -17.35 12.44 -23.62
N ASN A 238 -16.83 13.58 -23.17
CA ASN A 238 -15.52 14.08 -23.62
C ASN A 238 -14.37 13.48 -22.81
N TRP A 239 -14.25 12.17 -22.81
CA TRP A 239 -13.25 11.44 -22.04
C TRP A 239 -11.82 11.65 -22.57
N SER A 240 -11.67 11.97 -23.87
CA SER A 240 -10.36 12.32 -24.44
C SER A 240 -9.74 13.54 -23.76
N GLN A 241 -10.55 14.53 -23.38
CA GLN A 241 -10.09 15.68 -22.60
C GLN A 241 -9.64 15.26 -21.19
N CYS A 242 -10.42 14.41 -20.51
CA CYS A 242 -10.05 13.88 -19.18
C CYS A 242 -8.74 13.07 -19.25
N ILE A 243 -8.54 12.24 -20.28
CA ILE A 243 -7.32 11.49 -20.51
C ILE A 243 -6.13 12.44 -20.69
N ALA A 244 -6.26 13.45 -21.56
CA ALA A 244 -5.19 14.42 -21.81
C ALA A 244 -4.85 15.21 -20.54
N TRP A 245 -5.89 15.64 -19.79
CA TRP A 245 -5.71 16.32 -18.51
C TRP A 245 -4.99 15.43 -17.50
N THR A 246 -5.39 14.16 -17.34
CA THR A 246 -4.77 13.21 -16.41
C THR A 246 -3.32 12.92 -16.79
N LYS A 247 -3.01 12.76 -18.09
CA LYS A 247 -1.62 12.59 -18.58
C LYS A 247 -0.75 13.80 -18.26
N ALA A 248 -1.27 15.03 -18.39
CA ALA A 248 -0.54 16.23 -18.00
C ALA A 248 -0.25 16.26 -16.50
N ARG A 249 -1.23 15.88 -15.65
CA ARG A 249 -1.03 15.76 -14.18
C ARG A 249 -0.02 14.68 -13.84
N LEU A 250 -0.04 13.56 -14.53
CA LEU A 250 0.95 12.49 -14.34
C LEU A 250 2.39 13.00 -14.56
N SER A 251 2.63 13.77 -15.62
CA SER A 251 3.94 14.37 -15.88
C SER A 251 4.35 15.39 -14.80
N GLU A 252 3.42 16.15 -14.27
CA GLU A 252 3.69 17.07 -13.14
C GLU A 252 4.07 16.31 -11.88
N VAL A 253 3.29 15.29 -11.51
CA VAL A 253 3.55 14.46 -10.33
C VAL A 253 4.91 13.76 -10.44
N TRP A 254 5.30 13.28 -11.62
CA TRP A 254 6.63 12.70 -11.83
C TRP A 254 7.76 13.73 -11.60
N ARG A 255 7.58 14.95 -12.08
CA ARG A 255 8.57 16.03 -11.85
C ARG A 255 8.69 16.39 -10.37
N ASP A 256 7.55 16.47 -9.66
CA ASP A 256 7.52 16.80 -8.24
C ASP A 256 8.10 15.68 -7.38
N ARG A 257 7.85 14.42 -7.74
CA ARG A 257 8.48 13.24 -7.14
C ARG A 257 10.01 13.33 -7.25
N GLY A 258 10.47 13.70 -8.43
CA GLY A 258 11.90 13.76 -8.74
C GLY A 258 12.58 12.37 -8.71
N PRO A 259 13.91 12.35 -8.90
CA PRO A 259 14.67 11.10 -8.99
C PRO A 259 14.95 10.43 -7.64
N PHE A 260 14.87 11.15 -6.50
CA PHE A 260 15.28 10.65 -5.18
C PHE A 260 14.23 10.86 -4.09
N PRO A 261 13.01 10.31 -4.24
CA PRO A 261 11.93 10.49 -3.24
C PRO A 261 12.25 9.86 -1.89
N GLY A 262 13.10 8.84 -1.82
CA GLY A 262 13.50 8.17 -0.59
C GLY A 262 14.76 8.71 0.06
N LEU A 263 15.27 9.88 -0.36
CA LEU A 263 16.51 10.43 0.18
C LEU A 263 16.44 10.64 1.70
N GLY A 264 15.30 11.13 2.21
CA GLY A 264 15.11 11.37 3.64
C GLY A 264 15.20 10.08 4.46
N SER A 265 14.51 9.04 4.02
CA SER A 265 14.55 7.72 4.66
C SER A 265 15.96 7.10 4.61
N MET A 266 16.68 7.30 3.51
CA MET A 266 18.07 6.82 3.39
C MET A 266 19.04 7.60 4.27
N LEU A 267 18.87 8.91 4.43
CA LEU A 267 19.62 9.70 5.40
C LEU A 267 19.37 9.19 6.83
N SER A 268 18.11 8.89 7.15
CA SER A 268 17.75 8.28 8.45
C SER A 268 18.39 6.91 8.64
N ALA A 269 18.45 6.07 7.61
CA ALA A 269 19.07 4.74 7.66
C ALA A 269 20.58 4.76 7.93
N VAL A 270 21.26 5.86 7.59
CA VAL A 270 22.69 6.06 7.92
C VAL A 270 22.92 6.84 9.22
N GLY A 271 21.83 7.13 9.97
CA GLY A 271 21.88 7.66 11.34
C GLY A 271 21.45 9.12 11.52
N PHE A 272 21.12 9.87 10.46
CA PHE A 272 20.62 11.25 10.61
C PHE A 272 19.19 11.24 11.16
N ARG A 273 19.00 11.78 12.38
CA ARG A 273 17.69 11.77 13.07
C ARG A 273 16.60 12.58 12.35
N CYS A 274 16.97 13.58 11.56
CA CYS A 274 16.06 14.45 10.82
C CYS A 274 16.22 14.31 9.31
N GLY A 275 16.48 13.10 8.82
CA GLY A 275 16.75 12.82 7.41
C GLY A 275 15.68 13.39 6.46
N GLU A 276 14.40 13.27 6.81
CA GLU A 276 13.28 13.81 6.01
C GLU A 276 13.35 15.35 5.90
N ILE A 277 13.60 16.03 7.01
CA ILE A 277 13.73 17.51 6.99
C ILE A 277 14.95 17.92 6.18
N MET A 278 16.08 17.20 6.37
CA MET A 278 17.28 17.44 5.59
C MET A 278 17.03 17.31 4.09
N ALA A 279 16.36 16.25 3.66
CA ALA A 279 16.03 16.04 2.25
C ALA A 279 15.13 17.15 1.71
N LYS A 280 14.13 17.59 2.49
CA LYS A 280 13.23 18.68 2.14
C LYS A 280 13.96 20.02 2.02
N GLU A 281 14.85 20.33 2.96
CA GLU A 281 15.65 21.57 2.92
C GLU A 281 16.66 21.53 1.77
N LEU A 282 17.32 20.41 1.52
CA LEU A 282 18.22 20.22 0.37
C LEU A 282 17.51 20.45 -0.97
N LYS A 283 16.26 19.98 -1.12
CA LYS A 283 15.47 20.15 -2.35
C LYS A 283 15.36 21.63 -2.76
N LYS A 284 15.36 22.58 -1.80
CA LYS A 284 15.31 24.02 -2.06
C LYS A 284 16.57 24.56 -2.74
N HIS A 285 17.71 23.88 -2.60
CA HIS A 285 19.01 24.26 -3.15
C HIS A 285 19.35 23.52 -4.45
N ILE A 286 18.50 22.59 -4.89
CA ILE A 286 18.72 21.78 -6.07
C ILE A 286 18.02 22.43 -7.26
N GLN A 287 18.78 22.99 -8.17
CA GLN A 287 18.26 23.54 -9.42
C GLN A 287 18.26 22.50 -10.55
N ASP A 288 19.24 21.60 -10.53
CA ASP A 288 19.38 20.51 -11.48
C ASP A 288 19.37 19.16 -10.73
N PRO A 289 18.42 18.26 -11.04
CA PRO A 289 18.35 16.94 -10.41
C PRO A 289 19.63 16.09 -10.50
N ALA A 290 20.52 16.35 -11.46
CA ALA A 290 21.83 15.68 -11.52
C ALA A 290 22.77 16.07 -10.36
N GLN A 291 22.46 17.15 -9.65
CA GLN A 291 23.34 17.71 -8.61
C GLN A 291 23.03 17.22 -7.19
N TYR A 292 22.05 16.33 -6.99
CA TYR A 292 21.66 15.87 -5.64
C TYR A 292 22.84 15.41 -4.79
N GLU A 293 23.73 14.55 -5.33
CA GLU A 293 24.90 14.06 -4.57
C GLU A 293 25.91 15.17 -4.26
N SER A 294 26.17 16.06 -5.21
CA SER A 294 27.11 17.18 -5.00
C SER A 294 26.57 18.18 -4.00
N VAL A 295 25.27 18.51 -4.06
CA VAL A 295 24.61 19.42 -3.11
C VAL A 295 24.56 18.80 -1.71
N LEU A 296 24.24 17.51 -1.57
CA LEU A 296 24.30 16.84 -0.28
C LEU A 296 25.72 16.88 0.30
N ASN A 297 26.75 16.58 -0.49
CA ASN A 297 28.12 16.62 -0.03
C ASN A 297 28.54 18.05 0.38
N ALA A 298 28.14 19.08 -0.35
CA ALA A 298 28.38 20.49 0.01
C ALA A 298 27.66 20.87 1.32
N ALA A 299 26.39 20.47 1.45
CA ALA A 299 25.60 20.71 2.66
C ALA A 299 26.19 20.02 3.89
N LEU A 300 26.72 18.81 3.77
CA LEU A 300 27.39 18.11 4.86
C LEU A 300 28.79 18.66 5.17
N ALA A 301 29.38 19.42 4.24
CA ALA A 301 30.65 20.13 4.48
C ALA A 301 30.45 21.50 5.14
N ALA A 302 29.39 22.23 4.79
CA ALA A 302 29.03 23.54 5.29
C ALA A 302 27.55 23.60 5.75
N PRO A 303 27.14 22.85 6.79
CA PRO A 303 25.73 22.66 7.14
C PRO A 303 24.94 23.96 7.41
N LYS A 304 25.63 25.00 7.92
CA LYS A 304 25.00 26.28 8.26
C LYS A 304 24.44 27.03 7.04
N ASP A 305 24.96 26.74 5.85
CA ASP A 305 24.55 27.43 4.62
C ASP A 305 23.31 26.78 3.97
N TYR A 306 22.97 25.55 4.41
CA TYR A 306 21.92 24.74 3.81
C TYR A 306 20.77 24.39 4.75
N PHE A 307 21.04 24.34 6.06
CA PHE A 307 20.09 23.79 7.02
C PHE A 307 19.65 24.80 8.06
N THR A 308 18.39 24.68 8.46
CA THR A 308 17.81 25.49 9.53
C THR A 308 18.46 25.17 10.89
N PRO A 309 18.34 26.10 11.88
CA PRO A 309 18.82 25.82 13.23
C PRO A 309 18.27 24.55 13.89
N ALA A 310 17.07 24.13 13.50
CA ALA A 310 16.45 22.88 13.98
C ALA A 310 17.25 21.65 13.54
N VAL A 311 17.56 21.56 12.24
CA VAL A 311 18.40 20.49 11.67
C VAL A 311 19.81 20.55 12.24
N LEU A 312 20.42 21.75 12.32
CA LEU A 312 21.79 21.92 12.84
C LEU A 312 21.97 21.41 14.27
N ARG A 313 20.95 21.53 15.12
CA ARG A 313 20.99 21.00 16.51
C ARG A 313 20.97 19.46 16.56
N SER A 314 20.40 18.81 15.54
CA SER A 314 20.31 17.34 15.45
C SER A 314 21.45 16.69 14.67
N LEU A 315 22.28 17.50 13.97
CA LEU A 315 23.44 17.01 13.23
C LEU A 315 24.58 16.68 14.17
N GLY A 316 24.79 15.39 14.40
CA GLY A 316 25.93 14.88 15.15
C GLY A 316 27.18 14.72 14.27
N ARG A 317 28.34 14.79 14.91
CA ARG A 317 29.62 14.56 14.21
C ARG A 317 29.77 13.11 13.74
N THR A 318 29.25 12.18 14.53
CA THR A 318 29.32 10.74 14.25
C THR A 318 28.57 10.38 12.97
N GLU A 319 27.37 10.92 12.76
CA GLU A 319 26.53 10.68 11.58
C GLU A 319 27.22 11.22 10.31
N LEU A 320 27.81 12.41 10.40
CA LEU A 320 28.59 13.00 9.30
C LEU A 320 29.79 12.14 8.91
N GLU A 321 30.52 11.65 9.91
CA GLU A 321 31.68 10.76 9.70
C GLU A 321 31.23 9.42 9.13
N THR A 322 30.12 8.84 9.61
CA THR A 322 29.54 7.59 9.11
C THR A 322 29.20 7.67 7.62
N TYR A 323 28.49 8.73 7.21
CA TYR A 323 28.16 8.93 5.78
C TYR A 323 29.41 9.11 4.92
N LYS A 324 30.37 9.94 5.38
CA LYS A 324 31.63 10.18 4.65
C LYS A 324 32.47 8.91 4.50
N ALA A 325 32.44 8.03 5.50
CA ALA A 325 33.19 6.79 5.53
C ALA A 325 32.54 5.65 4.69
N LEU A 326 31.34 5.85 4.13
CA LEU A 326 30.68 4.82 3.32
C LEU A 326 31.57 4.39 2.15
N PRO A 327 31.90 3.08 2.03
CA PRO A 327 32.62 2.55 0.86
C PRO A 327 31.85 2.83 -0.44
N LYS A 328 32.55 2.92 -1.56
CA LYS A 328 31.96 3.24 -2.87
C LYS A 328 30.72 2.40 -3.20
N LYS A 329 30.76 1.06 -2.97
CA LYS A 329 29.60 0.18 -3.22
C LYS A 329 28.40 0.53 -2.33
N ARG A 330 28.64 0.80 -1.05
CA ARG A 330 27.57 1.22 -0.12
C ARG A 330 26.98 2.55 -0.51
N ARG A 331 27.79 3.49 -0.98
CA ARG A 331 27.32 4.78 -1.49
C ARG A 331 26.50 4.62 -2.76
N THR A 332 26.90 3.73 -3.67
CA THR A 332 26.10 3.39 -4.85
C THR A 332 24.75 2.79 -4.45
N LEU A 333 24.73 1.87 -3.49
CA LEU A 333 23.49 1.30 -2.97
C LEU A 333 22.61 2.36 -2.28
N PHE A 334 23.21 3.27 -1.50
CA PHE A 334 22.49 4.39 -0.87
C PHE A 334 21.73 5.22 -1.90
N TRP A 335 22.39 5.63 -2.98
CA TRP A 335 21.76 6.44 -4.03
C TRP A 335 20.76 5.64 -4.86
N LEU A 336 20.97 4.35 -5.08
CA LEU A 336 19.98 3.48 -5.70
C LEU A 336 18.72 3.38 -4.86
N MET A 337 18.85 3.12 -3.56
CA MET A 337 17.71 3.01 -2.65
C MET A 337 17.02 4.37 -2.44
N ALA A 338 17.75 5.49 -2.48
CA ALA A 338 17.18 6.83 -2.43
C ALA A 338 16.22 7.13 -3.61
N ARG A 339 16.36 6.41 -4.74
CA ARG A 339 15.41 6.49 -5.87
C ARG A 339 14.06 5.83 -5.57
N MET A 340 14.00 4.92 -4.57
CA MET A 340 12.81 4.22 -4.16
C MET A 340 12.11 5.00 -3.04
N SER A 341 10.80 5.13 -3.11
CA SER A 341 9.98 5.76 -2.06
C SER A 341 9.82 4.79 -0.88
N LEU A 342 10.91 4.54 -0.16
CA LEU A 342 10.93 3.68 1.02
C LEU A 342 10.55 4.47 2.27
N ASN A 343 9.87 3.83 3.23
CA ASN A 343 9.76 4.38 4.57
C ASN A 343 11.08 4.17 5.35
N GLN A 344 11.21 4.82 6.50
CA GLN A 344 12.45 4.79 7.29
C GLN A 344 12.83 3.37 7.73
N GLU A 345 11.85 2.55 8.06
CA GLU A 345 12.05 1.20 8.54
C GLU A 345 12.50 0.27 7.42
N GLN A 346 11.84 0.31 6.25
CA GLN A 346 12.27 -0.39 5.04
C GLN A 346 13.71 0.01 4.65
N ALA A 347 14.00 1.31 4.62
CA ALA A 347 15.32 1.83 4.28
C ALA A 347 16.40 1.30 5.24
N TYR A 348 16.14 1.35 6.55
CA TYR A 348 17.07 0.86 7.57
C TYR A 348 17.28 -0.65 7.46
N ASN A 349 16.21 -1.43 7.43
CA ASN A 349 16.26 -2.90 7.44
C ASN A 349 16.95 -3.47 6.18
N ILE A 350 16.73 -2.83 5.02
CA ILE A 350 17.37 -3.27 3.76
C ILE A 350 18.82 -2.75 3.66
N PHE A 351 19.06 -1.49 4.06
CA PHE A 351 20.42 -0.96 3.95
C PHE A 351 21.36 -1.59 4.97
N ASN A 352 20.94 -1.87 6.20
CA ASN A 352 21.77 -2.55 7.19
C ASN A 352 21.87 -4.06 6.87
N THR A 353 23.11 -4.53 6.65
CA THR A 353 23.36 -5.94 6.27
C THR A 353 22.98 -6.95 7.36
N GLU A 354 23.12 -6.59 8.62
CA GLU A 354 22.75 -7.46 9.75
C GLU A 354 21.23 -7.56 9.89
N GLU A 355 20.52 -6.43 9.79
CA GLU A 355 19.06 -6.42 9.82
C GLU A 355 18.48 -7.17 8.60
N ARG A 356 19.01 -6.89 7.40
CA ARG A 356 18.63 -7.59 6.16
C ARG A 356 18.71 -9.12 6.33
N ALA A 357 19.78 -9.61 6.94
CA ALA A 357 19.95 -11.05 7.20
C ALA A 357 18.92 -11.61 8.19
N LYS A 358 18.48 -10.84 9.21
CA LYS A 358 17.41 -11.25 10.15
C LYS A 358 16.08 -11.50 9.46
N PHE A 359 15.78 -10.75 8.39
CA PHE A 359 14.58 -10.96 7.58
C PHE A 359 14.75 -12.06 6.51
N GLY A 360 15.88 -12.78 6.51
CA GLY A 360 16.15 -13.86 5.56
C GLY A 360 16.49 -13.36 4.15
N ILE A 361 16.81 -12.08 3.99
CA ILE A 361 17.20 -11.48 2.73
C ILE A 361 18.70 -11.68 2.53
N CYS A 362 19.05 -12.60 1.62
CA CYS A 362 20.42 -13.09 1.47
C CYS A 362 21.23 -12.37 0.38
N CYS A 363 20.59 -11.45 -0.41
CA CYS A 363 21.28 -10.76 -1.48
C CYS A 363 22.35 -9.79 -0.96
N THR A 364 23.47 -9.75 -1.66
CA THR A 364 24.57 -8.82 -1.43
C THR A 364 24.29 -7.45 -2.04
N ASP A 365 25.01 -6.42 -1.60
CA ASP A 365 24.94 -5.08 -2.18
C ASP A 365 25.24 -5.09 -3.69
N ALA A 366 26.16 -5.93 -4.14
CA ALA A 366 26.52 -6.04 -5.54
C ALA A 366 25.38 -6.64 -6.37
N GLU A 367 24.70 -7.64 -5.88
CA GLU A 367 23.53 -8.25 -6.54
C GLU A 367 22.38 -7.27 -6.63
N ILE A 368 22.10 -6.51 -5.55
CA ILE A 368 21.06 -5.47 -5.55
C ILE A 368 21.39 -4.39 -6.59
N ILE A 369 22.63 -3.92 -6.65
CA ILE A 369 23.07 -2.90 -7.62
C ILE A 369 22.95 -3.42 -9.06
N GLN A 370 23.25 -4.69 -9.28
CA GLN A 370 23.16 -5.31 -10.61
C GLN A 370 21.71 -5.61 -11.02
N ASN A 371 20.90 -6.07 -10.08
CA ASN A 371 19.49 -6.38 -10.29
C ASN A 371 18.63 -5.90 -9.13
N PRO A 372 18.17 -4.65 -9.11
CA PRO A 372 17.35 -4.14 -8.01
C PRO A 372 16.03 -4.88 -7.79
N TYR A 373 15.49 -5.53 -8.83
CA TYR A 373 14.25 -6.30 -8.69
C TYR A 373 14.36 -7.50 -7.75
N ILE A 374 15.60 -7.93 -7.44
CA ILE A 374 15.84 -8.95 -6.41
C ILE A 374 15.32 -8.50 -5.04
N LEU A 375 15.23 -7.20 -4.77
CA LEU A 375 14.63 -6.67 -3.55
C LEU A 375 13.17 -7.10 -3.45
N TYR A 376 12.37 -6.93 -4.51
CA TYR A 376 11.00 -7.45 -4.53
C TYR A 376 11.01 -8.97 -4.41
N GLU A 377 11.80 -9.67 -5.22
CA GLU A 377 11.83 -11.14 -5.27
C GLU A 377 12.16 -11.77 -3.90
N GLN A 378 13.01 -11.15 -3.09
CA GLN A 378 13.34 -11.64 -1.75
C GLN A 378 12.45 -11.10 -0.63
N THR A 379 11.89 -9.91 -0.79
CA THR A 379 11.07 -9.29 0.27
C THR A 379 9.57 -9.53 0.13
N ARG A 380 9.07 -10.06 -1.00
CA ARG A 380 7.64 -10.24 -1.30
C ARG A 380 6.86 -11.06 -0.27
N ARG A 381 7.55 -11.74 0.64
CA ARG A 381 6.98 -12.55 1.72
C ARG A 381 7.35 -12.07 3.11
N CYS A 382 8.06 -10.97 3.20
CA CYS A 382 8.38 -10.31 4.45
C CYS A 382 7.18 -9.50 4.97
N THR A 383 7.26 -9.12 6.24
CA THR A 383 6.35 -8.16 6.84
C THR A 383 6.54 -6.76 6.25
N ALA A 384 5.63 -5.84 6.55
CA ALA A 384 5.63 -4.48 6.00
C ALA A 384 6.93 -3.71 6.28
N GLU A 385 7.64 -4.05 7.35
CA GLU A 385 8.93 -3.43 7.72
C GLU A 385 10.06 -3.68 6.72
N CYS A 386 9.91 -4.71 5.86
CA CYS A 386 10.92 -5.07 4.86
C CYS A 386 10.37 -5.21 3.45
N TYR A 387 9.07 -5.46 3.29
CA TYR A 387 8.46 -5.68 1.98
C TYR A 387 8.63 -4.46 1.07
N ILE A 388 9.17 -4.69 -0.14
CA ILE A 388 9.32 -3.67 -1.18
C ILE A 388 8.52 -4.10 -2.40
N PRO A 389 7.44 -3.39 -2.75
CA PRO A 389 6.63 -3.66 -3.94
C PRO A 389 7.43 -3.56 -5.23
N VAL A 390 7.12 -4.42 -6.22
CA VAL A 390 7.79 -4.39 -7.54
C VAL A 390 7.68 -3.01 -8.20
N LYS A 391 6.56 -2.33 -8.07
CA LYS A 391 6.34 -0.99 -8.64
C LYS A 391 7.25 0.07 -8.04
N LYS A 392 7.54 0.02 -6.74
CA LYS A 392 8.51 0.94 -6.11
C LYS A 392 9.92 0.76 -6.67
N VAL A 393 10.32 -0.48 -6.92
CA VAL A 393 11.59 -0.79 -7.58
C VAL A 393 11.57 -0.28 -9.02
N ASP A 394 10.52 -0.57 -9.77
CA ASP A 394 10.37 -0.21 -11.18
C ASP A 394 10.43 1.31 -11.40
N MET A 395 9.68 2.08 -10.61
CA MET A 395 9.71 3.56 -10.65
C MET A 395 11.09 4.14 -10.35
N ALA A 396 11.94 3.43 -9.63
CA ALA A 396 13.29 3.87 -9.28
C ALA A 396 14.31 3.57 -10.37
N VAL A 397 14.18 2.42 -11.05
CA VAL A 397 15.19 1.91 -11.99
C VAL A 397 14.79 2.03 -13.45
N PHE A 398 13.51 2.22 -13.71
CA PHE A 398 12.97 2.46 -15.05
C PHE A 398 11.95 3.62 -15.03
N PRO A 399 12.36 4.82 -14.58
CA PRO A 399 11.48 5.97 -14.58
C PRO A 399 11.23 6.45 -16.01
N PRO A 400 10.18 7.28 -16.25
CA PRO A 400 9.95 7.88 -17.56
C PRO A 400 11.11 8.80 -17.99
N ASP A 401 11.19 9.07 -19.29
CA ASP A 401 12.25 9.87 -19.88
C ASP A 401 12.43 11.26 -19.24
N GLU A 402 11.34 11.86 -18.78
CA GLU A 402 11.33 13.16 -18.07
C GLU A 402 12.25 13.16 -16.83
N ILE A 403 12.34 12.01 -16.15
CA ILE A 403 13.21 11.82 -14.99
C ILE A 403 14.56 11.24 -15.39
N ASN A 404 14.55 10.24 -16.30
CA ASN A 404 15.77 9.56 -16.70
C ASN A 404 16.75 10.46 -17.44
N ASN A 405 16.25 11.42 -18.25
CA ASN A 405 17.09 12.37 -18.99
C ASN A 405 17.81 13.37 -18.05
N VAL A 406 17.23 13.72 -16.92
CA VAL A 406 17.84 14.66 -15.96
C VAL A 406 18.65 13.96 -14.87
N SER A 407 18.35 12.72 -14.57
CA SER A 407 19.07 11.90 -13.58
C SER A 407 19.10 10.44 -14.04
N PRO A 408 19.96 10.09 -14.99
CA PRO A 408 20.05 8.74 -15.52
C PRO A 408 20.33 7.69 -14.45
N VAL A 409 19.73 6.52 -14.61
CA VAL A 409 20.08 5.37 -13.76
C VAL A 409 21.46 4.88 -14.18
N PRO A 410 22.43 4.78 -13.25
CA PRO A 410 23.80 4.40 -13.63
C PRO A 410 23.92 2.90 -13.92
N ALA A 411 24.87 2.53 -14.77
CA ALA A 411 25.27 1.15 -14.93
C ALA A 411 25.93 0.60 -13.64
N PRO A 412 25.77 -0.68 -13.30
CA PRO A 412 25.08 -1.73 -14.02
C PRO A 412 23.56 -1.83 -13.77
N THR A 413 23.01 -0.91 -12.99
CA THR A 413 21.60 -0.90 -12.57
C THR A 413 20.66 -0.60 -13.75
N ALA A 414 21.04 0.31 -14.64
CA ALA A 414 20.25 0.71 -15.80
C ALA A 414 19.71 -0.49 -16.58
N LEU A 415 18.45 -0.39 -17.02
CA LEU A 415 17.85 -1.39 -17.90
C LEU A 415 18.17 -1.07 -19.36
N ASP A 416 18.32 -2.12 -20.16
CA ASP A 416 18.62 -1.98 -21.58
C ASP A 416 17.38 -1.53 -22.39
N SER A 417 16.19 -1.90 -21.94
CA SER A 417 14.91 -1.58 -22.59
C SER A 417 13.72 -1.79 -21.64
N GLU A 418 12.53 -1.41 -22.10
CA GLU A 418 11.26 -1.70 -21.41
C GLU A 418 11.01 -3.20 -21.18
N ASN A 419 11.67 -4.05 -21.98
CA ASN A 419 11.56 -5.51 -21.97
C ASN A 419 12.80 -6.19 -21.37
N ASP A 420 13.54 -5.50 -20.51
CA ASP A 420 14.67 -6.10 -19.79
C ASP A 420 14.21 -7.33 -18.99
N LYS A 421 14.96 -8.43 -19.09
CA LYS A 421 14.62 -9.72 -18.48
C LYS A 421 14.42 -9.63 -16.96
N ARG A 422 15.14 -8.73 -16.27
CA ARG A 422 15.03 -8.50 -14.83
C ARG A 422 13.64 -7.94 -14.49
N ARG A 423 13.17 -6.96 -15.28
CA ARG A 423 11.88 -6.34 -15.17
C ARG A 423 10.74 -7.31 -15.45
N ILE A 424 10.85 -8.05 -16.57
CA ILE A 424 9.84 -9.04 -16.96
C ILE A 424 9.68 -10.12 -15.88
N ARG A 425 10.80 -10.67 -15.37
CA ARG A 425 10.76 -11.70 -14.32
C ARG A 425 10.05 -11.18 -13.07
N ALA A 426 10.38 -9.99 -12.62
CA ALA A 426 9.77 -9.42 -11.42
C ALA A 426 8.25 -9.23 -11.57
N TYR A 427 7.77 -8.72 -12.71
CA TYR A 427 6.33 -8.60 -12.97
C TYR A 427 5.66 -9.97 -13.15
N LEU A 428 6.30 -10.91 -13.82
CA LEU A 428 5.79 -12.27 -13.97
C LEU A 428 5.61 -12.95 -12.60
N VAL A 429 6.61 -12.85 -11.73
CA VAL A 429 6.55 -13.36 -10.36
C VAL A 429 5.45 -12.65 -9.57
N SER A 430 5.30 -11.33 -9.73
CA SER A 430 4.25 -10.54 -9.07
C SER A 430 2.86 -10.99 -9.48
N GLN A 431 2.62 -11.25 -10.77
CA GLN A 431 1.33 -11.75 -11.22
C GLN A 431 1.07 -13.17 -10.71
N LEU A 432 2.06 -14.05 -10.71
CA LEU A 432 1.90 -15.40 -10.15
C LEU A 432 1.63 -15.37 -8.63
N GLU A 433 2.25 -14.49 -7.86
CA GLU A 433 1.93 -14.30 -6.43
C GLU A 433 0.48 -13.83 -6.24
N LEU A 434 0.02 -12.88 -7.07
CA LEU A 434 -1.37 -12.42 -7.05
C LEU A 434 -2.34 -13.56 -7.37
N GLN A 435 -2.06 -14.34 -8.42
CA GLN A 435 -2.88 -15.50 -8.78
C GLN A 435 -2.88 -16.58 -7.70
N ALA A 436 -1.76 -16.76 -7.00
CA ALA A 436 -1.69 -17.70 -5.86
C ALA A 436 -2.60 -17.28 -4.69
N LEU A 437 -2.81 -15.98 -4.45
CA LEU A 437 -3.79 -15.49 -3.46
C LEU A 437 -5.24 -15.86 -3.85
N TRP A 438 -5.53 -15.96 -5.15
CA TRP A 438 -6.82 -16.45 -5.67
C TRP A 438 -6.92 -17.98 -5.72
N GLY A 439 -5.89 -18.70 -5.28
CA GLY A 439 -5.85 -20.16 -5.23
C GLY A 439 -5.31 -20.84 -6.49
N HIS A 440 -4.81 -20.07 -7.46
CA HIS A 440 -4.20 -20.63 -8.67
C HIS A 440 -2.73 -20.98 -8.41
N THR A 441 -2.43 -22.28 -8.39
CA THR A 441 -1.05 -22.75 -8.19
C THR A 441 -0.25 -22.88 -9.49
N VAL A 442 -0.95 -22.91 -10.62
CA VAL A 442 -0.41 -22.97 -11.99
C VAL A 442 -1.18 -21.97 -12.84
N TYR A 443 -0.50 -21.21 -13.68
CA TYR A 443 -1.15 -20.18 -14.48
C TYR A 443 -0.65 -20.16 -15.92
N PRO A 444 -1.55 -20.13 -16.95
CA PRO A 444 -1.18 -20.20 -18.36
C PRO A 444 -0.29 -19.03 -18.79
N VAL A 445 0.74 -19.31 -19.59
CA VAL A 445 1.69 -18.30 -20.08
C VAL A 445 0.99 -17.21 -20.89
N ALA A 446 -0.01 -17.57 -21.72
CA ALA A 446 -0.76 -16.61 -22.52
C ALA A 446 -1.51 -15.59 -21.66
N ASN A 447 -2.11 -16.05 -20.54
CA ASN A 447 -2.82 -15.19 -19.61
C ASN A 447 -1.84 -14.25 -18.88
N LEU A 448 -0.69 -14.76 -18.41
CA LEU A 448 0.37 -13.96 -17.79
C LEU A 448 0.85 -12.84 -18.71
N ILE A 449 1.09 -13.14 -19.97
CA ILE A 449 1.47 -12.15 -20.98
C ILE A 449 0.39 -11.07 -21.10
N SER A 450 -0.88 -11.45 -21.18
CA SER A 450 -2.01 -10.51 -21.25
C SER A 450 -2.08 -9.63 -20.01
N GLU A 451 -1.93 -10.20 -18.82
CA GLU A 451 -1.97 -9.46 -17.57
C GLU A 451 -0.81 -8.48 -17.43
N ILE A 452 0.43 -8.91 -17.73
CA ILE A 452 1.60 -8.02 -17.67
C ILE A 452 1.42 -6.85 -18.65
N ASN A 453 0.97 -7.11 -19.88
CA ASN A 453 0.73 -6.09 -20.90
C ASN A 453 -0.39 -5.12 -20.51
N SER A 454 -1.29 -5.53 -19.62
CA SER A 454 -2.41 -4.73 -19.14
C SER A 454 -2.10 -3.96 -17.84
N LEU A 455 -0.93 -4.13 -17.25
CA LEU A 455 -0.59 -3.43 -16.00
C LEU A 455 -0.62 -1.91 -16.19
N PRO A 456 -1.21 -1.16 -15.25
CA PRO A 456 -1.18 0.30 -15.25
C PRO A 456 0.18 0.80 -14.72
N ILE A 457 1.21 0.64 -15.53
CA ILE A 457 2.60 1.06 -15.25
C ILE A 457 3.15 1.91 -16.38
N TYR A 458 4.07 2.80 -16.07
CA TYR A 458 4.69 3.68 -17.05
C TYR A 458 6.18 3.87 -16.74
N PRO A 459 7.06 3.63 -17.74
CA PRO A 459 6.78 3.10 -19.06
C PRO A 459 6.20 1.68 -19.06
N ALA A 460 5.38 1.33 -20.07
CA ALA A 460 4.74 0.02 -20.14
C ALA A 460 5.77 -1.12 -20.21
N CYS A 461 5.43 -2.30 -19.71
CA CYS A 461 6.20 -3.53 -19.89
C CYS A 461 5.48 -4.40 -20.92
N ARG A 462 5.98 -4.40 -22.17
CA ARG A 462 5.35 -5.12 -23.28
C ARG A 462 6.04 -6.45 -23.50
N VAL A 463 5.32 -7.53 -23.29
CA VAL A 463 5.85 -8.89 -23.34
C VAL A 463 5.14 -9.69 -24.42
N THR A 464 5.92 -10.51 -25.15
CA THR A 464 5.40 -11.47 -26.14
C THR A 464 5.87 -12.89 -25.81
N GLY A 465 5.26 -13.90 -26.43
CA GLY A 465 5.70 -15.29 -26.28
C GLY A 465 7.15 -15.50 -26.68
N ASP A 466 7.63 -14.82 -27.72
CA ASP A 466 9.01 -14.93 -28.18
C ASP A 466 10.00 -14.34 -27.17
N ILE A 467 9.63 -13.20 -26.53
CA ILE A 467 10.44 -12.60 -25.47
C ILE A 467 10.53 -13.56 -24.29
N ILE A 468 9.41 -14.12 -23.82
CA ILE A 468 9.37 -15.11 -22.72
C ILE A 468 10.26 -16.32 -23.05
N ASN A 469 10.17 -16.84 -24.27
CA ASN A 469 11.00 -17.97 -24.68
C ASN A 469 12.50 -17.61 -24.71
N SER A 470 12.86 -16.39 -25.13
CA SER A 470 14.25 -15.93 -25.19
C SER A 470 14.92 -15.77 -23.82
N ILE A 471 14.14 -15.48 -22.78
CA ILE A 471 14.62 -15.29 -21.40
C ILE A 471 14.28 -16.47 -20.48
N HIS A 472 13.83 -17.59 -21.05
CA HIS A 472 13.31 -18.73 -20.30
C HIS A 472 14.27 -19.20 -19.20
N ASP A 473 15.53 -19.43 -19.51
CA ASP A 473 16.52 -19.89 -18.53
C ASP A 473 16.69 -18.94 -17.35
N PHE A 474 16.55 -17.63 -17.59
CA PHE A 474 16.60 -16.63 -16.53
C PHE A 474 15.36 -16.65 -15.63
N LEU A 475 14.21 -17.08 -16.15
CA LEU A 475 12.97 -17.20 -15.37
C LEU A 475 13.01 -18.39 -14.40
N LEU A 476 13.74 -19.47 -14.73
CA LEU A 476 13.80 -20.72 -13.96
C LEU A 476 14.38 -20.57 -12.54
N ASP A 477 15.02 -19.45 -12.23
CA ASP A 477 15.45 -19.15 -10.88
C ASP A 477 14.25 -19.02 -9.92
N GLU A 478 13.11 -18.48 -10.40
CA GLU A 478 11.93 -18.15 -9.61
C GLU A 478 10.68 -18.97 -9.95
N VAL A 479 10.62 -19.53 -11.16
CA VAL A 479 9.44 -20.25 -11.65
C VAL A 479 9.81 -21.58 -12.32
N VAL A 480 8.82 -22.45 -12.45
CA VAL A 480 8.92 -23.72 -13.17
C VAL A 480 7.91 -23.72 -14.31
N LEU A 481 8.34 -24.08 -15.51
CA LEU A 481 7.46 -24.29 -16.65
C LEU A 481 6.80 -25.68 -16.52
N VAL A 482 5.48 -25.72 -16.58
CA VAL A 482 4.69 -26.96 -16.56
C VAL A 482 3.83 -27.03 -17.79
N GLU A 483 3.55 -28.25 -18.24
CA GLU A 483 2.61 -28.51 -19.33
C GLU A 483 1.30 -29.02 -18.74
N CYS A 484 0.21 -28.32 -19.07
CA CYS A 484 -1.13 -28.68 -18.65
C CYS A 484 -1.66 -29.88 -19.44
N LYS A 485 -2.69 -30.57 -18.93
CA LYS A 485 -3.29 -31.74 -19.60
C LYS A 485 -3.84 -31.47 -21.00
N ASN A 486 -4.16 -30.21 -21.30
CA ASN A 486 -4.62 -29.75 -22.62
C ASN A 486 -3.48 -29.37 -23.55
N GLY A 487 -2.21 -29.55 -23.14
CA GLY A 487 -1.02 -29.19 -23.90
C GLY A 487 -0.59 -27.73 -23.76
N ASP A 488 -1.31 -26.89 -23.02
CA ASP A 488 -0.92 -25.51 -22.79
C ASP A 488 0.29 -25.42 -21.85
N LYS A 489 1.18 -24.47 -22.14
CA LYS A 489 2.30 -24.11 -21.26
C LYS A 489 1.83 -23.17 -20.17
N ALA A 490 2.25 -23.42 -18.94
CA ALA A 490 1.95 -22.62 -17.78
C ALA A 490 3.17 -22.44 -16.89
N TYR A 491 3.19 -21.37 -16.10
CA TYR A 491 4.20 -21.19 -15.06
C TYR A 491 3.60 -21.47 -13.68
N GLN A 492 4.47 -21.99 -12.82
CA GLN A 492 4.23 -22.19 -11.40
C GLN A 492 5.39 -21.54 -10.64
N LEU A 493 5.09 -20.88 -9.52
CA LEU A 493 6.15 -20.40 -8.62
C LEU A 493 6.97 -21.59 -8.11
N LYS A 494 8.29 -21.48 -8.15
CA LYS A 494 9.22 -22.54 -7.75
C LYS A 494 8.92 -23.07 -6.35
N ARG A 495 8.64 -22.20 -5.40
CA ARG A 495 8.25 -22.57 -4.02
C ARG A 495 6.98 -23.43 -3.97
N ILE A 496 5.99 -23.13 -4.82
CA ILE A 496 4.74 -23.89 -4.87
C ILE A 496 5.01 -25.27 -5.48
N PHE A 497 5.83 -25.33 -6.52
CA PHE A 497 6.28 -26.58 -7.11
C PHE A 497 7.01 -27.46 -6.08
N GLU A 498 7.90 -26.88 -5.29
CA GLU A 498 8.62 -27.59 -4.21
C GLU A 498 7.66 -28.13 -3.14
N PHE A 499 6.64 -27.35 -2.76
CA PHE A 499 5.60 -27.83 -1.84
C PHE A 499 4.77 -28.96 -2.45
N ASP A 500 4.42 -28.89 -3.73
CA ASP A 500 3.72 -29.95 -4.44
C ASP A 500 4.54 -31.26 -4.44
N GLU A 501 5.84 -31.18 -4.72
CA GLU A 501 6.76 -32.31 -4.65
C GLU A 501 6.82 -32.92 -3.24
N ILE A 502 6.94 -32.12 -2.19
CA ILE A 502 6.94 -32.57 -0.80
C ILE A 502 5.63 -33.28 -0.46
N ILE A 503 4.49 -32.71 -0.86
CA ILE A 503 3.17 -33.29 -0.64
C ILE A 503 3.08 -34.61 -1.39
N ARG A 504 3.43 -34.66 -2.67
CA ARG A 504 3.38 -35.82 -3.52
C ARG A 504 4.23 -36.99 -2.97
N VAL A 505 5.48 -36.70 -2.60
CA VAL A 505 6.38 -37.68 -1.99
C VAL A 505 5.80 -38.18 -0.66
N SER A 506 5.29 -37.29 0.18
CA SER A 506 4.70 -37.64 1.47
C SER A 506 3.43 -38.47 1.34
N VAL A 507 2.56 -38.14 0.38
CA VAL A 507 1.35 -38.88 0.07
C VAL A 507 1.70 -40.29 -0.45
N ASN A 508 2.58 -40.39 -1.45
CA ASN A 508 3.01 -41.65 -2.03
C ASN A 508 3.65 -42.56 -0.98
N LYS A 509 4.49 -42.01 -0.09
CA LYS A 509 5.09 -42.79 1.01
C LYS A 509 4.03 -43.36 1.96
N ARG A 510 2.95 -42.60 2.22
CA ARG A 510 1.83 -43.07 3.06
C ARG A 510 0.96 -44.10 2.36
N LEU A 511 0.62 -43.87 1.08
CA LEU A 511 -0.19 -44.78 0.27
C LEU A 511 0.47 -46.16 0.09
N ASN A 512 1.80 -46.17 -0.11
CA ASN A 512 2.58 -47.39 -0.29
C ASN A 512 3.11 -47.97 1.03
N GLY A 513 2.81 -47.34 2.16
CA GLY A 513 3.24 -47.79 3.47
C GLY A 513 2.39 -48.96 4.01
N LYS A 514 2.95 -49.72 4.98
CA LYS A 514 2.20 -50.77 5.67
C LYS A 514 1.00 -50.14 6.38
N ARG A 515 -0.20 -50.69 6.14
CA ARG A 515 -1.44 -50.26 6.81
C ARG A 515 -1.39 -50.55 8.30
N HIS A 516 -2.15 -49.83 9.08
CA HIS A 516 -2.34 -50.09 10.49
C HIS A 516 -3.20 -51.32 10.68
N GLU A 517 -2.89 -52.16 11.66
CA GLU A 517 -3.69 -53.29 12.04
C GLU A 517 -4.50 -52.92 13.28
N ILE A 518 -5.80 -52.67 13.09
CA ILE A 518 -6.70 -52.24 14.16
C ILE A 518 -7.77 -53.34 14.31
N LYS A 519 -7.83 -53.94 15.50
CA LYS A 519 -8.74 -55.05 15.81
C LYS A 519 -9.99 -54.53 16.55
N GLU A 520 -10.76 -53.68 15.90
CA GLU A 520 -12.00 -53.14 16.43
C GLU A 520 -13.20 -53.66 15.66
N ASP A 521 -14.32 -53.88 16.34
CA ASP A 521 -15.61 -54.15 15.71
C ASP A 521 -16.28 -52.83 15.30
N TRP A 522 -15.93 -52.38 14.11
CA TRP A 522 -16.45 -51.13 13.55
C TRP A 522 -17.97 -51.12 13.40
N ARG A 523 -18.60 -52.31 13.24
CA ARG A 523 -20.05 -52.40 13.19
C ARG A 523 -20.66 -52.17 14.56
N ALA A 524 -20.12 -52.76 15.60
CA ALA A 524 -20.58 -52.53 16.97
C ALA A 524 -20.43 -51.04 17.39
N ILE A 525 -19.34 -50.35 16.97
CA ILE A 525 -19.15 -48.92 17.20
C ILE A 525 -20.25 -48.10 16.52
N ILE A 526 -20.58 -48.41 15.26
CA ILE A 526 -21.67 -47.72 14.54
C ILE A 526 -23.02 -47.98 15.20
N ASP A 527 -23.33 -49.21 15.57
CA ASP A 527 -24.61 -49.57 16.18
C ASP A 527 -24.76 -48.95 17.59
N GLY A 528 -23.67 -48.82 18.32
CA GLY A 528 -23.65 -48.11 19.60
C GLY A 528 -23.88 -46.60 19.49
N ALA A 529 -23.40 -45.98 18.42
CA ALA A 529 -23.55 -44.55 18.18
C ALA A 529 -24.94 -44.17 17.65
N PHE A 530 -25.51 -45.02 16.77
CA PHE A 530 -26.84 -44.83 16.18
C PHE A 530 -27.86 -45.67 16.94
N LYS A 531 -28.29 -45.17 18.13
CA LYS A 531 -29.25 -45.85 19.01
C LYS A 531 -30.58 -46.10 18.29
N GLY A 532 -30.99 -47.39 18.21
CA GLY A 532 -32.23 -47.84 17.64
C GLY A 532 -32.07 -49.16 16.91
N GLN A 533 -33.18 -49.96 16.79
CA GLN A 533 -33.17 -51.14 15.96
C GLN A 533 -33.15 -50.76 14.48
N VAL A 534 -32.47 -51.54 13.67
CA VAL A 534 -32.45 -51.36 12.21
C VAL A 534 -33.82 -51.74 11.68
N GLU A 535 -34.60 -50.76 11.26
CA GLU A 535 -35.99 -50.95 10.81
C GLU A 535 -36.10 -51.17 9.29
N THR A 536 -35.08 -50.75 8.53
CA THR A 536 -35.12 -50.85 7.06
C THR A 536 -33.83 -51.45 6.45
N ALA A 537 -33.97 -52.07 5.31
CA ALA A 537 -32.83 -52.57 4.52
C ALA A 537 -31.88 -51.44 4.08
N SER A 538 -32.38 -50.24 3.92
CA SER A 538 -31.58 -49.04 3.59
C SER A 538 -30.69 -48.64 4.75
N GLU A 539 -31.20 -48.68 5.98
CA GLU A 539 -30.43 -48.36 7.17
C GLU A 539 -29.35 -49.40 7.46
N GLU A 540 -29.67 -50.70 7.27
CA GLU A 540 -28.71 -51.78 7.39
C GLU A 540 -27.53 -51.58 6.43
N ARG A 541 -27.84 -51.25 5.17
CA ARG A 541 -26.81 -50.94 4.18
C ARG A 541 -25.97 -49.73 4.60
N ALA A 542 -26.60 -48.66 5.05
CA ALA A 542 -25.91 -47.44 5.47
C ALA A 542 -24.97 -47.68 6.67
N ARG A 543 -25.37 -48.49 7.65
CA ARG A 543 -24.52 -48.86 8.81
C ARG A 543 -23.35 -49.74 8.38
N THR A 544 -23.57 -50.67 7.47
CA THR A 544 -22.53 -51.53 6.91
C THR A 544 -21.50 -50.72 6.13
N GLU A 545 -21.95 -49.81 5.26
CA GLU A 545 -21.07 -48.92 4.52
C GLU A 545 -20.26 -48.00 5.45
N LYS A 546 -20.89 -47.42 6.48
CA LYS A 546 -20.22 -46.59 7.47
C LYS A 546 -19.17 -47.35 8.27
N ALA A 547 -19.44 -48.59 8.67
CA ALA A 547 -18.48 -49.44 9.36
C ALA A 547 -17.26 -49.76 8.46
N ALA A 548 -17.49 -50.07 7.19
CA ALA A 548 -16.41 -50.28 6.22
C ALA A 548 -15.57 -49.00 6.00
N ILE A 549 -16.21 -47.84 5.95
CA ILE A 549 -15.52 -46.53 5.84
C ILE A 549 -14.66 -46.25 7.09
N LEU A 550 -15.19 -46.48 8.31
CA LEU A 550 -14.41 -46.31 9.55
C LEU A 550 -13.19 -47.20 9.58
N LYS A 551 -13.35 -48.49 9.17
CA LYS A 551 -12.24 -49.43 9.05
C LYS A 551 -11.16 -48.87 8.09
N GLU A 552 -11.58 -48.44 6.90
CA GLU A 552 -10.67 -47.92 5.89
C GLU A 552 -9.94 -46.66 6.40
N LEU A 553 -10.66 -45.74 7.04
CA LEU A 553 -10.08 -44.52 7.63
C LEU A 553 -9.06 -44.86 8.73
N ALA A 554 -9.37 -45.82 9.59
CA ALA A 554 -8.52 -46.22 10.71
C ALA A 554 -7.26 -46.98 10.27
N GLU A 555 -7.39 -47.88 9.32
CA GLU A 555 -6.28 -48.71 8.83
C GLU A 555 -5.37 -47.96 7.84
N SER A 556 -5.90 -46.98 7.12
CA SER A 556 -5.15 -46.26 6.12
C SER A 556 -4.23 -45.21 6.75
N ARG A 557 -3.02 -45.04 6.20
CA ARG A 557 -2.07 -43.97 6.61
C ARG A 557 -2.45 -42.59 6.07
N LEU A 558 -3.23 -42.58 5.01
CA LEU A 558 -3.84 -41.40 4.40
C LEU A 558 -5.14 -41.83 3.74
N SER A 559 -6.20 -41.13 4.02
CA SER A 559 -7.51 -41.34 3.40
C SER A 559 -8.22 -39.99 3.21
N VAL A 560 -9.11 -39.96 2.22
CA VAL A 560 -9.96 -38.83 1.90
C VAL A 560 -11.41 -39.23 2.00
N LEU A 561 -12.16 -38.63 2.94
CA LEU A 561 -13.59 -38.89 3.11
C LEU A 561 -14.39 -37.84 2.32
N ILE A 562 -15.07 -38.30 1.26
CA ILE A 562 -15.90 -37.47 0.39
C ILE A 562 -17.37 -37.81 0.59
N GLY A 563 -18.25 -36.84 0.51
CA GLY A 563 -19.70 -37.06 0.56
C GLY A 563 -20.46 -35.73 0.56
N GLY A 564 -21.72 -35.75 0.15
CA GLY A 564 -22.62 -34.60 0.13
C GLY A 564 -22.85 -33.98 1.52
N ALA A 565 -23.46 -32.80 1.57
CA ALA A 565 -23.88 -32.19 2.82
C ALA A 565 -24.89 -33.10 3.56
N GLY A 566 -24.79 -33.21 4.87
CA GLY A 566 -25.72 -34.03 5.69
C GLY A 566 -25.48 -35.52 5.69
N THR A 567 -24.47 -36.07 4.99
CA THR A 567 -24.21 -37.54 4.94
C THR A 567 -23.54 -38.13 6.20
N GLY A 568 -23.30 -37.29 7.22
CA GLY A 568 -22.77 -37.73 8.51
C GLY A 568 -21.25 -37.90 8.56
N LYS A 569 -20.48 -37.22 7.69
CA LYS A 569 -18.99 -37.24 7.68
C LYS A 569 -18.39 -36.85 9.03
N THR A 570 -18.86 -35.75 9.60
CA THR A 570 -18.38 -35.25 10.91
C THR A 570 -18.68 -36.27 12.02
N THR A 571 -19.86 -36.92 11.99
CA THR A 571 -20.24 -37.96 12.93
C THR A 571 -19.32 -39.17 12.82
N LEU A 572 -18.99 -39.59 11.60
CA LEU A 572 -18.03 -40.70 11.37
C LEU A 572 -16.62 -40.35 11.90
N LEU A 573 -16.13 -39.13 11.65
CA LEU A 573 -14.84 -38.72 12.16
C LEU A 573 -14.82 -38.63 13.69
N ALA A 574 -15.91 -38.18 14.32
CA ALA A 574 -16.05 -38.18 15.79
C ALA A 574 -16.05 -39.60 16.41
N LEU A 575 -16.45 -40.60 15.66
CA LEU A 575 -16.40 -42.03 16.13
C LEU A 575 -15.01 -42.64 15.92
N LEU A 576 -14.19 -42.05 15.08
CA LEU A 576 -12.81 -42.51 14.83
C LEU A 576 -11.85 -41.98 15.89
N CYS A 577 -12.12 -40.76 16.45
CA CYS A 577 -11.33 -40.11 17.49
C CYS A 577 -11.73 -40.57 18.90
#